data_ca4bc755d59d964870f360146a1fe00b
#
_entry.id   ca4bc755d59d964870f360146a1fe00b
#
_cell.length_a   1.000
_cell.length_b   1.000
_cell.length_c   1.000
_cell.angle_alpha   90.00
_cell.angle_beta   90.00
_cell.angle_gamma   90.00
#
_symmetry.space_group_name_H-M   'P 1'
#
loop_
_entity.id
_entity.type
_entity.pdbx_description
1 polymer ?
#
loop_
_entity_poly.entity_id
_entity_poly.type
_entity_poly.pdbx_seq_one_letter_code
_entity_poly.pdbx_strand_id
1 'polypeptide(L)'
;MANLALFDLDHTLIPTDSDHEWGRFMVKHGMVDADNFARENDRFYADYKAGQLDIHAYLIAMLTPLAKYTRAQLADFHAQYMHEVITPAIQPVALELVKQHQEAGDLCCVVTATNEFITRPIAQAFGVDTLIACEVETVDGQPHSAYTGRPTGTPSYKEGKIVRTEAWLASLGKSWSDFERS
;
A
#
# COMPACT_ATOMS: atom_id res chain seq x y z
N MET A 1 22.53 7.84 17.46
CA MET A 1 22.11 6.64 16.69
C MET A 1 20.92 7.04 15.84
N ALA A 2 20.72 6.48 14.64
CA ALA A 2 19.53 6.76 13.82
C ALA A 2 18.29 6.15 14.50
N ASN A 3 17.14 6.80 14.38
CA ASN A 3 15.88 6.21 14.82
C ASN A 3 15.28 5.34 13.71
N LEU A 4 14.25 4.58 14.04
CA LEU A 4 13.40 3.88 13.10
C LEU A 4 12.10 4.67 12.94
N ALA A 5 11.84 5.17 11.72
CA ALA A 5 10.63 5.89 11.39
C ALA A 5 9.72 5.01 10.52
N LEU A 6 8.67 4.47 11.13
CA LEU A 6 7.66 3.67 10.47
C LEU A 6 6.42 4.54 10.23
N PHE A 7 6.06 4.72 8.98
CA PHE A 7 4.89 5.51 8.59
C PHE A 7 3.77 4.59 8.12
N ASP A 8 2.62 4.69 8.75
CA ASP A 8 1.39 4.18 8.14
C ASP A 8 0.97 5.11 7.00
N LEU A 9 0.25 4.62 6.01
CA LEU A 9 -0.09 5.39 4.81
C LEU A 9 -1.49 6.00 4.90
N ASP A 10 -2.50 5.13 4.92
CA ASP A 10 -3.91 5.51 4.81
C ASP A 10 -4.38 6.18 6.09
N HIS A 11 -5.05 7.33 5.97
CA HIS A 11 -5.46 8.19 7.09
C HIS A 11 -4.29 8.66 7.99
N THR A 12 -3.05 8.55 7.51
CA THR A 12 -1.84 8.96 8.23
C THR A 12 -0.97 9.88 7.36
N LEU A 13 -0.21 9.36 6.38
CA LEU A 13 0.54 10.20 5.43
C LEU A 13 -0.37 10.86 4.40
N ILE A 14 -1.45 10.18 4.02
CA ILE A 14 -2.53 10.75 3.20
C ILE A 14 -3.84 10.75 4.00
N PRO A 15 -4.72 11.74 3.81
CA PRO A 15 -5.96 11.89 4.60
C PRO A 15 -7.09 10.95 4.16
N THR A 16 -6.84 10.08 3.18
CA THR A 16 -7.81 9.17 2.57
C THR A 16 -7.33 7.72 2.64
N ASP A 17 -8.20 6.78 2.31
CA ASP A 17 -7.88 5.36 2.13
C ASP A 17 -7.56 5.09 0.66
N SER A 18 -6.29 4.80 0.37
CA SER A 18 -5.81 4.63 -1.01
C SER A 18 -6.43 3.43 -1.72
N ASP A 19 -6.74 2.36 -1.00
CA ASP A 19 -7.32 1.15 -1.60
C ASP A 19 -8.82 1.35 -1.91
N HIS A 20 -9.56 1.97 -0.99
CA HIS A 20 -10.96 2.33 -1.23
C HIS A 20 -11.10 3.30 -2.42
N GLU A 21 -10.26 4.33 -2.47
CA GLU A 21 -10.27 5.29 -3.58
C GLU A 21 -9.81 4.66 -4.90
N TRP A 22 -8.87 3.69 -4.87
CA TRP A 22 -8.55 2.91 -6.06
C TRP A 22 -9.76 2.13 -6.58
N GLY A 23 -10.54 1.52 -5.67
CA GLY A 23 -11.78 0.86 -6.03
C GLY A 23 -12.78 1.80 -6.72
N ARG A 24 -12.96 3.01 -6.20
CA ARG A 24 -13.79 4.05 -6.82
C ARG A 24 -13.25 4.51 -8.18
N PHE A 25 -11.93 4.63 -8.30
CA PHE A 25 -11.25 4.94 -9.54
C PHE A 25 -11.50 3.85 -10.60
N MET A 26 -11.37 2.58 -10.24
CA MET A 26 -11.66 1.45 -11.13
C MET A 26 -13.10 1.47 -11.66
N VAL A 27 -14.07 1.78 -10.82
CA VAL A 27 -15.47 1.95 -11.21
C VAL A 27 -15.64 3.12 -12.19
N LYS A 28 -15.08 4.29 -11.85
CA LYS A 28 -15.16 5.51 -12.66
C LYS A 28 -14.58 5.32 -14.06
N HIS A 29 -13.51 4.56 -14.19
CA HIS A 29 -12.79 4.33 -15.45
C HIS A 29 -13.23 3.03 -16.17
N GLY A 30 -14.31 2.38 -15.71
CA GLY A 30 -14.88 1.20 -16.35
C GLY A 30 -13.99 -0.04 -16.33
N MET A 31 -13.05 -0.12 -15.38
CA MET A 31 -12.15 -1.26 -15.21
C MET A 31 -12.89 -2.46 -14.61
N VAL A 32 -13.96 -2.22 -13.89
CA VAL A 32 -14.79 -3.22 -13.21
C VAL A 32 -16.27 -2.90 -13.41
N ASP A 33 -17.13 -3.91 -13.16
CA ASP A 33 -18.58 -3.71 -13.14
C ASP A 33 -18.98 -2.79 -11.99
N ALA A 34 -19.64 -1.68 -12.33
CA ALA A 34 -19.91 -0.60 -11.40
C ALA A 34 -20.86 -1.01 -10.27
N ASP A 35 -21.92 -1.78 -10.60
CA ASP A 35 -23.02 -2.03 -9.65
C ASP A 35 -22.64 -3.00 -8.53
N ASN A 36 -21.86 -4.02 -8.87
CA ASN A 36 -21.42 -5.02 -7.90
C ASN A 36 -20.18 -4.59 -7.15
N PHE A 37 -19.17 -4.05 -7.86
CA PHE A 37 -17.89 -3.72 -7.25
C PHE A 37 -17.99 -2.55 -6.27
N ALA A 38 -18.76 -1.51 -6.58
CA ALA A 38 -18.92 -0.37 -5.68
C ALA A 38 -19.52 -0.80 -4.33
N ARG A 39 -20.59 -1.62 -4.35
CA ARG A 39 -21.20 -2.14 -3.12
C ARG A 39 -20.25 -3.01 -2.31
N GLU A 40 -19.44 -3.84 -2.97
CA GLU A 40 -18.47 -4.71 -2.32
C GLU A 40 -17.32 -3.89 -1.70
N ASN A 41 -16.80 -2.91 -2.43
CA ASN A 41 -15.78 -1.99 -1.94
C ASN A 41 -16.25 -1.20 -0.69
N ASP A 42 -17.46 -0.66 -0.72
CA ASP A 42 -18.03 0.06 0.41
C ASP A 42 -18.27 -0.85 1.63
N ARG A 43 -18.67 -2.11 1.39
CA ARG A 43 -18.81 -3.11 2.45
C ARG A 43 -17.47 -3.41 3.11
N PHE A 44 -16.42 -3.71 2.34
CA PHE A 44 -15.09 -3.98 2.88
C PHE A 44 -14.55 -2.79 3.66
N TYR A 45 -14.79 -1.58 3.19
CA TYR A 45 -14.40 -0.37 3.92
C TYR A 45 -15.13 -0.23 5.26
N ALA A 46 -16.42 -0.56 5.31
CA ALA A 46 -17.17 -0.59 6.56
C ALA A 46 -16.66 -1.67 7.52
N ASP A 47 -16.38 -2.89 7.01
CA ASP A 47 -15.81 -4.00 7.79
C ASP A 47 -14.42 -3.64 8.35
N TYR A 48 -13.59 -2.95 7.56
CA TYR A 48 -12.30 -2.43 8.00
C TYR A 48 -12.46 -1.46 9.19
N LYS A 49 -13.36 -0.48 9.06
CA LYS A 49 -13.63 0.48 10.16
C LYS A 49 -14.18 -0.18 11.42
N ALA A 50 -14.93 -1.26 11.25
CA ALA A 50 -15.45 -2.07 12.37
C ALA A 50 -14.41 -3.04 12.97
N GLY A 51 -13.21 -3.16 12.38
CA GLY A 51 -12.16 -4.10 12.81
C GLY A 51 -12.47 -5.57 12.49
N GLN A 52 -13.44 -5.84 11.61
CA GLN A 52 -13.96 -7.17 11.28
C GLN A 52 -13.55 -7.63 9.86
N LEU A 53 -12.65 -6.90 9.18
CA LEU A 53 -12.24 -7.20 7.83
C LEU A 53 -11.59 -8.58 7.70
N ASP A 54 -12.14 -9.43 6.81
CA ASP A 54 -11.44 -10.59 6.28
C ASP A 54 -10.43 -10.12 5.24
N ILE A 55 -9.17 -10.03 5.65
CA ILE A 55 -8.09 -9.50 4.80
C ILE A 55 -7.87 -10.33 3.53
N HIS A 56 -8.05 -11.66 3.58
CA HIS A 56 -7.83 -12.51 2.41
C HIS A 56 -8.96 -12.33 1.37
N ALA A 57 -10.22 -12.32 1.81
CA ALA A 57 -11.36 -12.05 0.93
C ALA A 57 -11.24 -10.68 0.30
N TYR A 58 -10.85 -9.68 1.08
CA TYR A 58 -10.62 -8.32 0.60
C TYR A 58 -9.53 -8.24 -0.47
N LEU A 59 -8.34 -8.79 -0.18
CA LEU A 59 -7.23 -8.77 -1.13
C LEU A 59 -7.57 -9.47 -2.44
N ILE A 60 -8.27 -10.61 -2.39
CA ILE A 60 -8.72 -11.30 -3.61
C ILE A 60 -9.66 -10.41 -4.43
N ALA A 61 -10.65 -9.77 -3.79
CA ALA A 61 -11.60 -8.89 -4.48
C ALA A 61 -10.90 -7.70 -5.14
N MET A 62 -9.95 -7.06 -4.43
CA MET A 62 -9.23 -5.89 -4.93
C MET A 62 -8.17 -6.22 -5.99
N LEU A 63 -7.54 -7.40 -5.91
CA LEU A 63 -6.46 -7.78 -6.82
C LEU A 63 -6.94 -8.49 -8.09
N THR A 64 -8.07 -9.23 -8.02
CA THR A 64 -8.63 -9.96 -9.18
C THR A 64 -8.74 -9.11 -10.45
N PRO A 65 -9.18 -7.84 -10.40
CA PRO A 65 -9.26 -6.99 -11.59
C PRO A 65 -7.90 -6.75 -12.26
N LEU A 66 -6.79 -6.76 -11.51
CA LEU A 66 -5.45 -6.48 -12.06
C LEU A 66 -5.01 -7.55 -13.08
N ALA A 67 -5.47 -8.80 -12.92
CA ALA A 67 -5.14 -9.89 -13.83
C ALA A 67 -5.71 -9.71 -15.25
N LYS A 68 -6.65 -8.78 -15.43
CA LYS A 68 -7.28 -8.51 -16.74
C LYS A 68 -6.45 -7.59 -17.63
N TYR A 69 -5.42 -6.95 -17.07
CA TYR A 69 -4.66 -5.89 -17.73
C TYR A 69 -3.16 -6.23 -17.78
N THR A 70 -2.50 -5.75 -18.82
CA THR A 70 -1.03 -5.80 -18.90
C THR A 70 -0.40 -4.83 -17.89
N ARG A 71 0.87 -5.08 -17.53
CA ARG A 71 1.61 -4.17 -16.64
C ARG A 71 1.68 -2.74 -17.17
N ALA A 72 1.80 -2.56 -18.49
CA ALA A 72 1.79 -1.24 -19.11
C ALA A 72 0.45 -0.53 -18.93
N GLN A 73 -0.67 -1.21 -19.20
CA GLN A 73 -2.01 -0.64 -18.97
C GLN A 73 -2.24 -0.29 -17.49
N LEU A 74 -1.80 -1.16 -16.57
CA LEU A 74 -1.90 -0.87 -15.14
C LEU A 74 -1.04 0.32 -14.72
N ALA A 75 0.15 0.49 -15.31
CA ALA A 75 0.98 1.66 -15.06
C ALA A 75 0.31 2.95 -15.54
N ASP A 76 -0.35 2.94 -16.71
CA ASP A 76 -1.09 4.09 -17.22
C ASP A 76 -2.28 4.44 -16.32
N PHE A 77 -3.09 3.44 -15.92
CA PHE A 77 -4.18 3.65 -14.96
C PHE A 77 -3.67 4.18 -13.62
N HIS A 78 -2.56 3.63 -13.13
CA HIS A 78 -1.99 4.09 -11.85
C HIS A 78 -1.47 5.53 -11.95
N ALA A 79 -0.86 5.92 -13.07
CA ALA A 79 -0.43 7.30 -13.29
C ALA A 79 -1.63 8.28 -13.29
N GLN A 80 -2.75 7.89 -13.90
CA GLN A 80 -4.00 8.66 -13.84
C GLN A 80 -4.54 8.74 -12.41
N TYR A 81 -4.55 7.62 -11.68
CA TYR A 81 -4.97 7.58 -10.28
C TYR A 81 -4.11 8.50 -9.40
N MET A 82 -2.79 8.45 -9.55
CA MET A 82 -1.90 9.39 -8.86
C MET A 82 -2.26 10.84 -9.16
N HIS A 83 -2.50 11.17 -10.42
CA HIS A 83 -2.82 12.54 -10.84
C HIS A 83 -4.18 13.00 -10.32
N GLU A 84 -5.22 12.16 -10.43
CA GLU A 84 -6.60 12.53 -10.11
C GLU A 84 -6.92 12.50 -8.63
N VAL A 85 -6.31 11.58 -7.88
CA VAL A 85 -6.71 11.25 -6.51
C VAL A 85 -5.59 11.50 -5.50
N ILE A 86 -4.42 10.90 -5.71
CA ILE A 86 -3.39 10.89 -4.67
C ILE A 86 -2.64 12.22 -4.59
N THR A 87 -2.14 12.73 -5.71
CA THR A 87 -1.35 13.97 -5.71
C THR A 87 -2.11 15.16 -5.10
N PRO A 88 -3.40 15.36 -5.39
CA PRO A 88 -4.19 16.41 -4.73
C PRO A 88 -4.41 16.18 -3.23
N ALA A 89 -4.35 14.93 -2.77
CA ALA A 89 -4.56 14.57 -1.36
C ALA A 89 -3.29 14.68 -0.51
N ILE A 90 -2.09 14.66 -1.11
CA ILE A 90 -0.82 14.79 -0.39
C ILE A 90 -0.71 16.18 0.25
N GLN A 91 -0.54 16.19 1.56
CA GLN A 91 -0.43 17.43 2.33
C GLN A 91 1.05 17.82 2.54
N PRO A 92 1.40 19.11 2.42
CA PRO A 92 2.78 19.57 2.63
C PRO A 92 3.35 19.19 4.00
N VAL A 93 2.53 19.18 5.05
CA VAL A 93 2.97 18.81 6.40
C VAL A 93 3.43 17.34 6.48
N ALA A 94 2.80 16.43 5.74
CA ALA A 94 3.20 15.03 5.71
C ALA A 94 4.52 14.84 4.94
N LEU A 95 4.71 15.55 3.83
CA LEU A 95 5.99 15.58 3.11
C LEU A 95 7.12 16.11 3.97
N GLU A 96 6.88 17.19 4.68
CA GLU A 96 7.87 17.82 5.58
C GLU A 96 8.24 16.87 6.72
N LEU A 97 7.27 16.18 7.32
CA LEU A 97 7.52 15.19 8.37
C LEU A 97 8.46 14.08 7.89
N VAL A 98 8.17 13.47 6.73
CA VAL A 98 9.02 12.41 6.17
C VAL A 98 10.42 12.94 5.88
N LYS A 99 10.52 14.12 5.28
CA LYS A 99 11.78 14.77 4.97
C LYS A 99 12.64 15.02 6.21
N GLN A 100 12.04 15.49 7.32
CA GLN A 100 12.75 15.69 8.59
C GLN A 100 13.40 14.41 9.10
N HIS A 101 12.71 13.27 9.05
CA HIS A 101 13.27 11.98 9.42
C HIS A 101 14.40 11.54 8.48
N GLN A 102 14.24 11.75 7.17
CA GLN A 102 15.29 11.44 6.19
C GLN A 102 16.54 12.29 6.41
N GLU A 103 16.39 13.60 6.62
CA GLU A 103 17.50 14.53 6.90
C GLU A 103 18.19 14.24 8.24
N ALA A 104 17.46 13.72 9.22
CA ALA A 104 18.03 13.23 10.48
C ALA A 104 18.81 11.91 10.34
N GLY A 105 18.75 11.26 9.17
CA GLY A 105 19.39 9.98 8.90
C GLY A 105 18.65 8.79 9.52
N ASP A 106 17.38 8.95 9.83
CA ASP A 106 16.53 7.88 10.36
C ASP A 106 16.25 6.82 9.28
N LEU A 107 16.08 5.57 9.69
CA LEU A 107 15.66 4.49 8.82
C LEU A 107 14.16 4.59 8.56
N CYS A 108 13.78 5.07 7.37
CA CYS A 108 12.39 5.32 7.01
C CYS A 108 11.78 4.14 6.27
N CYS A 109 10.55 3.76 6.63
CA CYS A 109 9.76 2.72 5.95
C CYS A 109 8.27 3.06 5.99
N VAL A 110 7.57 2.90 4.87
CA VAL A 110 6.11 2.91 4.85
C VAL A 110 5.60 1.49 5.15
N VAL A 111 4.70 1.36 6.13
CA VAL A 111 4.12 0.07 6.55
C VAL A 111 2.60 0.16 6.45
N THR A 112 2.00 -0.47 5.45
CA THR A 112 0.56 -0.37 5.17
C THR A 112 -0.10 -1.74 4.98
N ALA A 113 -1.40 -1.83 5.26
CA ALA A 113 -2.21 -3.00 4.96
C ALA A 113 -2.68 -3.07 3.49
N THR A 114 -2.58 -1.97 2.77
CA THR A 114 -2.91 -1.88 1.35
C THR A 114 -1.86 -2.61 0.50
N ASN A 115 -2.24 -3.06 -0.68
CA ASN A 115 -1.34 -3.82 -1.56
C ASN A 115 -0.26 -2.93 -2.20
N GLU A 116 0.87 -3.55 -2.54
CA GLU A 116 2.06 -2.86 -3.05
C GLU A 116 1.86 -2.23 -4.44
N PHE A 117 0.95 -2.76 -5.26
CA PHE A 117 0.67 -2.19 -6.57
C PHE A 117 0.15 -0.75 -6.43
N ILE A 118 -0.77 -0.51 -5.49
CA ILE A 118 -1.32 0.81 -5.23
C ILE A 118 -0.31 1.70 -4.50
N THR A 119 0.34 1.17 -3.48
CA THR A 119 1.05 1.99 -2.49
C THR A 119 2.48 2.32 -2.83
N ARG A 120 3.15 1.54 -3.69
CA ARG A 120 4.56 1.80 -4.05
C ARG A 120 4.77 3.17 -4.70
N PRO A 121 4.00 3.59 -5.73
CA PRO A 121 4.15 4.93 -6.28
C PRO A 121 3.79 6.04 -5.28
N ILE A 122 2.90 5.76 -4.33
CA ILE A 122 2.55 6.72 -3.28
C ILE A 122 3.72 6.90 -2.31
N ALA A 123 4.32 5.80 -1.83
CA ALA A 123 5.51 5.86 -0.97
C ALA A 123 6.67 6.60 -1.66
N GLN A 124 6.87 6.35 -2.96
CA GLN A 124 7.87 7.06 -3.77
C GLN A 124 7.58 8.56 -3.87
N ALA A 125 6.31 8.98 -3.93
CA ALA A 125 5.95 10.39 -3.93
C ALA A 125 6.32 11.11 -2.61
N PHE A 126 6.46 10.37 -1.51
CA PHE A 126 7.03 10.84 -0.24
C PHE A 126 8.56 10.69 -0.16
N GLY A 127 9.22 10.16 -1.21
CA GLY A 127 10.66 9.88 -1.20
C GLY A 127 11.06 8.68 -0.33
N VAL A 128 10.14 7.77 -0.02
CA VAL A 128 10.41 6.58 0.78
C VAL A 128 10.45 5.34 -0.14
N ASP A 129 11.62 4.77 -0.33
CA ASP A 129 11.81 3.59 -1.18
C ASP A 129 11.42 2.29 -0.47
N THR A 130 11.56 2.24 0.85
CA THR A 130 11.23 1.06 1.64
C THR A 130 9.73 1.00 1.93
N LEU A 131 9.10 -0.07 1.47
CA LEU A 131 7.68 -0.30 1.61
C LEU A 131 7.39 -1.73 2.09
N ILE A 132 6.64 -1.84 3.17
CA ILE A 132 6.04 -3.08 3.67
C ILE A 132 4.53 -2.99 3.44
N ALA A 133 4.05 -3.70 2.42
CA ALA A 133 2.66 -3.71 1.96
C ALA A 133 2.21 -5.15 1.71
N CYS A 134 0.93 -5.41 1.47
CA CYS A 134 0.50 -6.72 1.00
C CYS A 134 1.05 -6.98 -0.40
N GLU A 135 1.71 -8.11 -0.59
CA GLU A 135 2.38 -8.46 -1.85
C GLU A 135 1.39 -9.02 -2.86
N VAL A 136 1.63 -8.73 -4.14
CA VAL A 136 0.81 -9.20 -5.26
C VAL A 136 1.54 -10.29 -6.02
N GLU A 137 0.90 -11.44 -6.18
CA GLU A 137 1.46 -12.58 -6.91
C GLU A 137 1.60 -12.27 -8.40
N THR A 138 2.74 -12.66 -8.98
CA THR A 138 3.00 -12.61 -10.42
C THR A 138 3.04 -14.01 -11.01
N VAL A 139 2.74 -14.15 -12.31
CA VAL A 139 2.55 -15.45 -12.99
C VAL A 139 3.75 -16.41 -12.83
N ASP A 140 4.96 -15.87 -12.80
CA ASP A 140 6.21 -16.64 -12.70
C ASP A 140 7.11 -16.22 -11.53
N GLY A 141 6.58 -15.43 -10.61
CA GLY A 141 7.33 -14.91 -9.47
C GLY A 141 8.31 -13.78 -9.82
N GLN A 142 8.34 -13.33 -11.08
CA GLN A 142 9.22 -12.23 -11.48
C GLN A 142 8.56 -10.86 -11.30
N PRO A 143 9.30 -9.83 -10.83
CA PRO A 143 8.72 -8.53 -10.49
C PRO A 143 7.98 -7.81 -11.63
N HIS A 144 8.35 -8.11 -12.88
CA HIS A 144 7.78 -7.43 -14.05
C HIS A 144 6.72 -8.25 -14.79
N SER A 145 6.46 -9.48 -14.37
CA SER A 145 5.47 -10.34 -14.99
C SER A 145 4.05 -9.92 -14.65
N ALA A 146 3.08 -10.41 -15.42
CA ALA A 146 1.67 -10.13 -15.21
C ALA A 146 1.23 -10.55 -13.80
N TYR A 147 0.31 -9.81 -13.21
CA TYR A 147 -0.31 -10.17 -11.95
C TYR A 147 -1.30 -11.32 -12.14
N THR A 148 -1.35 -12.23 -11.17
CA THR A 148 -2.33 -13.33 -11.14
C THR A 148 -3.69 -12.89 -10.60
N GLY A 149 -3.76 -11.72 -9.98
CA GLY A 149 -4.93 -11.24 -9.25
C GLY A 149 -5.06 -11.84 -7.85
N ARG A 150 -3.99 -12.36 -7.29
CA ARG A 150 -3.95 -12.96 -5.96
C ARG A 150 -2.90 -12.30 -5.07
N PRO A 151 -3.12 -12.30 -3.74
CA PRO A 151 -2.07 -11.94 -2.81
C PRO A 151 -1.03 -13.07 -2.67
N THR A 152 0.19 -12.72 -2.26
CA THR A 152 1.23 -13.67 -1.87
C THR A 152 1.87 -13.26 -0.53
N GLY A 153 2.59 -14.18 0.09
CA GLY A 153 3.26 -13.93 1.36
C GLY A 153 2.32 -13.66 2.54
N THR A 154 2.88 -13.13 3.62
CA THR A 154 2.12 -12.74 4.82
C THR A 154 1.53 -11.35 4.62
N PRO A 155 0.19 -11.17 4.71
CA PRO A 155 -0.41 -9.84 4.61
C PRO A 155 0.14 -8.88 5.67
N SER A 156 0.47 -7.65 5.27
CA SER A 156 0.89 -6.57 6.17
C SER A 156 -0.32 -5.96 6.89
N TYR A 157 -1.03 -6.77 7.67
CA TYR A 157 -2.24 -6.39 8.39
C TYR A 157 -2.16 -6.86 9.85
N LYS A 158 -2.55 -6.01 10.80
CA LYS A 158 -2.47 -6.27 12.26
C LYS A 158 -1.07 -6.81 12.63
N GLU A 159 -1.01 -8.00 13.24
CA GLU A 159 0.24 -8.66 13.65
C GLU A 159 1.20 -8.89 12.48
N GLY A 160 0.68 -9.04 11.26
CA GLY A 160 1.50 -9.18 10.06
C GLY A 160 2.39 -7.95 9.78
N LYS A 161 1.98 -6.75 10.19
CA LYS A 161 2.84 -5.55 10.10
C LYS A 161 4.11 -5.74 10.94
N ILE A 162 3.98 -6.28 12.17
CA ILE A 162 5.09 -6.53 13.08
C ILE A 162 6.02 -7.58 12.51
N VAL A 163 5.46 -8.75 12.16
CA VAL A 163 6.23 -9.89 11.61
C VAL A 163 7.05 -9.47 10.38
N ARG A 164 6.45 -8.71 9.47
CA ARG A 164 7.13 -8.27 8.25
C ARG A 164 8.17 -7.18 8.51
N THR A 165 7.92 -6.28 9.46
CA THR A 165 8.90 -5.28 9.88
C THR A 165 10.10 -5.95 10.52
N GLU A 166 9.91 -6.94 11.39
CA GLU A 166 11.00 -7.71 12.00
C GLU A 166 11.82 -8.47 10.95
N ALA A 167 11.16 -9.12 9.98
CA ALA A 167 11.84 -9.80 8.89
C ALA A 167 12.68 -8.82 8.03
N TRP A 168 12.16 -7.63 7.76
CA TRP A 168 12.89 -6.58 7.06
C TRP A 168 14.09 -6.10 7.87
N LEU A 169 13.92 -5.79 9.15
CA LEU A 169 15.04 -5.39 10.03
C LEU A 169 16.11 -6.47 10.10
N ALA A 170 15.70 -7.74 10.26
CA ALA A 170 16.63 -8.87 10.26
C ALA A 170 17.41 -8.99 8.94
N SER A 171 16.80 -8.69 7.79
CA SER A 171 17.50 -8.67 6.49
C SER A 171 18.61 -7.60 6.42
N LEU A 172 18.50 -6.55 7.25
CA LEU A 172 19.50 -5.50 7.40
C LEU A 172 20.51 -5.80 8.55
N GLY A 173 20.41 -6.98 9.18
CA GLY A 173 21.20 -7.33 10.35
C GLY A 173 20.82 -6.50 11.59
N LYS A 174 19.59 -6.05 11.69
CA LYS A 174 19.08 -5.17 12.75
C LYS A 174 17.87 -5.79 13.47
N SER A 175 17.55 -5.22 14.62
CA SER A 175 16.38 -5.54 15.45
C SER A 175 15.82 -4.23 16.05
N TRP A 176 14.70 -4.29 16.72
CA TRP A 176 14.11 -3.14 17.41
C TRP A 176 15.06 -2.47 18.40
N SER A 177 15.94 -3.27 19.07
CA SER A 177 16.90 -2.77 20.05
C SER A 177 18.04 -1.93 19.49
N ASP A 178 18.21 -1.90 18.16
CA ASP A 178 19.26 -1.11 17.50
C ASP A 178 18.88 0.36 17.30
N PHE A 179 17.65 0.73 17.70
CA PHE A 179 17.14 2.08 17.56
C PHE A 179 16.82 2.69 18.93
N GLU A 180 17.06 3.99 19.09
CA GLU A 180 16.72 4.73 20.31
C GLU A 180 15.21 4.93 20.45
N ARG A 181 14.52 5.06 19.31
CA ARG A 181 13.05 5.21 19.19
C ARG A 181 12.55 4.48 17.97
N SER A 182 11.38 3.91 18.07
CA SER A 182 10.66 3.27 16.97
C SER A 182 9.16 3.59 17.06
#